data_95d4fc809b12dba407733bb81586254e
#
_entry.id   95d4fc809b12dba407733bb81586254e
#
_cell.length_a   1.000
_cell.length_b   1.000
_cell.length_c   1.000
_cell.angle_alpha   90.00
_cell.angle_beta   90.00
_cell.angle_gamma   90.00
#
_symmetry.space_group_name_H-M   'P 1'
#
loop_
_entity.id
_entity.type
_entity.pdbx_description
1 polymer ?
#
loop_
_entity_poly.entity_id
_entity_poly.type
_entity_poly.pdbx_seq_one_letter_code
_entity_poly.pdbx_strand_id
1 'polypeptide(L)'
;MSARSHNDLAALEEICEAHPCVAYICDGVYSMGGNAPIAELLELQRRYGLFLYIDDAHGVSIYGEKGAGFARSQMPGGLGDRTIIAASLGKGFGASGGVLMLGTAPQEEIFRRFAIAHAFSASINVAAIGAAMASQRLHRTDELGQRQQRLAANIALFDELVPTAQSGSTLPIRTVLIGEELAAINAARRVLVAGSYVSAIFFPTVASGRAGLRVCPTADHTVDEIRALALAIDKALEL
;
A
#
# COMPACT_ATOMS: atom_id res chain seq x y z
N MET A 1 -16.43 -22.45 -0.92
CA MET A 1 -15.65 -21.32 -0.37
C MET A 1 -16.56 -20.52 0.53
N SER A 2 -16.23 -20.32 1.80
CA SER A 2 -16.94 -19.40 2.70
C SER A 2 -16.21 -18.07 2.72
N ALA A 3 -16.94 -16.95 2.54
CA ALA A 3 -16.37 -15.62 2.73
C ALA A 3 -16.02 -15.45 4.23
N ARG A 4 -14.87 -14.85 4.51
CA ARG A 4 -14.39 -14.50 5.85
C ARG A 4 -14.22 -13.00 5.97
N SER A 5 -14.22 -12.49 7.18
CA SER A 5 -13.96 -11.07 7.42
C SER A 5 -12.53 -10.69 7.03
N HIS A 6 -12.32 -9.42 6.70
CA HIS A 6 -11.01 -8.90 6.37
C HIS A 6 -10.07 -8.98 7.58
N ASN A 7 -8.85 -9.51 7.38
CA ASN A 7 -7.85 -9.73 8.43
C ASN A 7 -8.34 -10.61 9.61
N ASP A 8 -9.23 -11.57 9.35
CA ASP A 8 -9.76 -12.50 10.36
C ASP A 8 -8.72 -13.57 10.70
N LEU A 9 -7.86 -13.26 11.64
CA LEU A 9 -6.77 -14.14 12.08
C LEU A 9 -7.29 -15.41 12.77
N ALA A 10 -8.40 -15.32 13.50
CA ALA A 10 -8.96 -16.49 14.16
C ALA A 10 -9.47 -17.52 13.14
N ALA A 11 -10.18 -17.05 12.12
CA ALA A 11 -10.62 -17.91 11.03
C ALA A 11 -9.43 -18.47 10.21
N LEU A 12 -8.35 -17.70 10.05
CA LEU A 12 -7.13 -18.19 9.39
C LEU A 12 -6.44 -19.27 10.24
N GLU A 13 -6.40 -19.10 11.54
CA GLU A 13 -5.82 -20.10 12.46
C GLU A 13 -6.60 -21.42 12.42
N GLU A 14 -7.94 -21.38 12.47
CA GLU A 14 -8.79 -22.56 12.28
C GLU A 14 -8.48 -23.31 10.97
N ILE A 15 -8.24 -22.56 9.88
CA ILE A 15 -7.88 -23.14 8.58
C ILE A 15 -6.50 -23.81 8.66
N CYS A 16 -5.54 -23.16 9.31
CA CYS A 16 -4.19 -23.72 9.49
C CYS A 16 -4.21 -25.00 10.34
N GLU A 17 -5.07 -25.08 11.35
CA GLU A 17 -5.25 -26.30 12.17
C GLU A 17 -5.88 -27.44 11.37
N ALA A 18 -6.81 -27.12 10.48
CA ALA A 18 -7.55 -28.12 9.70
C ALA A 18 -6.77 -28.62 8.47
N HIS A 19 -5.75 -27.90 8.00
CA HIS A 19 -5.04 -28.19 6.76
C HIS A 19 -3.51 -28.16 6.92
N PRO A 20 -2.79 -29.18 6.42
CA PRO A 20 -1.33 -29.29 6.58
C PRO A 20 -0.54 -28.29 5.71
N CYS A 21 -1.18 -27.68 4.73
CA CYS A 21 -0.54 -26.74 3.81
C CYS A 21 -1.51 -25.61 3.46
N VAL A 22 -1.23 -24.41 3.97
CA VAL A 22 -2.05 -23.21 3.78
C VAL A 22 -1.18 -22.09 3.23
N ALA A 23 -1.68 -21.39 2.23
CA ALA A 23 -1.11 -20.14 1.73
C ALA A 23 -2.10 -18.99 1.99
N TYR A 24 -1.58 -17.88 2.51
CA TYR A 24 -2.34 -16.65 2.72
C TYR A 24 -1.80 -15.55 1.81
N ILE A 25 -2.70 -14.91 1.05
CA ILE A 25 -2.39 -13.84 0.13
C ILE A 25 -3.05 -12.57 0.65
N CYS A 26 -2.27 -11.51 0.84
CA CYS A 26 -2.78 -10.21 1.32
C CYS A 26 -1.94 -9.06 0.77
N ASP A 27 -2.47 -7.83 0.87
CA ASP A 27 -1.66 -6.64 0.73
C ASP A 27 -0.94 -6.34 2.05
N GLY A 28 0.31 -5.86 1.99
CA GLY A 28 0.99 -5.30 3.16
C GLY A 28 0.30 -4.00 3.61
N VAL A 29 0.05 -3.13 2.64
CA VAL A 29 -0.73 -1.89 2.77
C VAL A 29 -1.86 -1.91 1.76
N TYR A 30 -3.10 -1.82 2.23
CA TYR A 30 -4.28 -1.85 1.36
C TYR A 30 -4.51 -0.52 0.65
N SER A 31 -4.93 -0.58 -0.60
CA SER A 31 -5.11 0.60 -1.46
C SER A 31 -6.17 1.60 -0.99
N MET A 32 -7.10 1.15 -0.14
CA MET A 32 -8.16 1.98 0.45
C MET A 32 -7.89 2.30 1.93
N GLY A 33 -6.68 2.03 2.41
CA GLY A 33 -6.26 2.25 3.79
C GLY A 33 -6.28 0.99 4.65
N GLY A 34 -5.50 1.04 5.72
CA GLY A 34 -5.22 -0.12 6.56
C GLY A 34 -4.04 -0.96 6.07
N ASN A 35 -3.67 -1.94 6.85
CA ASN A 35 -2.53 -2.82 6.59
C ASN A 35 -2.79 -4.23 7.12
N ALA A 36 -2.04 -5.19 6.61
CA ALA A 36 -2.05 -6.56 7.14
C ALA A 36 -1.41 -6.63 8.54
N PRO A 37 -1.88 -7.51 9.41
CA PRO A 37 -1.30 -7.78 10.73
C PRO A 37 -0.05 -8.69 10.58
N ILE A 38 1.06 -8.11 10.11
CA ILE A 38 2.26 -8.88 9.73
C ILE A 38 2.84 -9.66 10.90
N ALA A 39 2.89 -9.08 12.09
CA ALA A 39 3.46 -9.76 13.26
C ALA A 39 2.69 -11.03 13.61
N GLU A 40 1.38 -10.97 13.60
CA GLU A 40 0.49 -12.10 13.89
C GLU A 40 0.53 -13.15 12.77
N LEU A 41 0.63 -12.72 11.51
CA LEU A 41 0.81 -13.63 10.38
C LEU A 41 2.13 -14.40 10.47
N LEU A 42 3.21 -13.77 10.92
CA LEU A 42 4.49 -14.42 11.15
C LEU A 42 4.42 -15.41 12.33
N GLU A 43 3.62 -15.12 13.34
CA GLU A 43 3.39 -16.07 14.43
C GLU A 43 2.62 -17.32 13.95
N LEU A 44 1.58 -17.14 13.13
CA LEU A 44 0.88 -18.26 12.48
C LEU A 44 1.81 -19.04 11.54
N GLN A 45 2.68 -18.35 10.80
CA GLN A 45 3.70 -18.99 9.98
C GLN A 45 4.64 -19.87 10.82
N ARG A 46 5.10 -19.37 11.96
CA ARG A 46 6.00 -20.11 12.86
C ARG A 46 5.33 -21.34 13.46
N ARG A 47 4.03 -21.27 13.81
CA ARG A 47 3.26 -22.35 14.45
C ARG A 47 2.81 -23.42 13.46
N TYR A 48 2.31 -23.01 12.31
CA TYR A 48 1.62 -23.89 11.36
C TYR A 48 2.32 -24.04 10.00
N GLY A 49 3.43 -23.32 9.78
CA GLY A 49 4.12 -23.34 8.49
C GLY A 49 3.35 -22.63 7.38
N LEU A 50 2.52 -21.64 7.73
CA LEU A 50 1.76 -20.82 6.80
C LEU A 50 2.67 -20.21 5.73
N PHE A 51 2.29 -20.32 4.45
CA PHE A 51 2.98 -19.62 3.36
C PHE A 51 2.37 -18.25 3.16
N LEU A 52 3.19 -17.19 3.12
CA LEU A 52 2.75 -15.82 2.96
C LEU A 52 3.14 -15.28 1.59
N TYR A 53 2.16 -14.78 0.84
CA TYR A 53 2.38 -13.94 -0.32
C TYR A 53 1.80 -12.55 -0.04
N ILE A 54 2.69 -11.56 0.06
CA ILE A 54 2.32 -10.21 0.50
C ILE A 54 2.57 -9.23 -0.64
N ASP A 55 1.53 -8.55 -1.12
CA ASP A 55 1.67 -7.43 -2.04
C ASP A 55 1.91 -6.15 -1.22
N ASP A 56 3.15 -5.65 -1.25
CA ASP A 56 3.56 -4.44 -0.55
C ASP A 56 3.78 -3.25 -1.50
N ALA A 57 3.04 -3.23 -2.61
CA ALA A 57 3.13 -2.20 -3.64
C ALA A 57 2.86 -0.78 -3.11
N HIS A 58 2.11 -0.64 -2.03
CA HIS A 58 1.82 0.63 -1.37
C HIS A 58 2.77 0.94 -0.19
N GLY A 59 3.59 -0.02 0.24
CA GLY A 59 4.51 0.15 1.37
C GLY A 59 5.93 0.50 0.95
N VAL A 60 6.42 -0.04 -0.18
CA VAL A 60 7.79 0.20 -0.67
C VAL A 60 8.04 1.68 -0.92
N SER A 61 9.20 2.17 -0.50
CA SER A 61 9.66 3.57 -0.47
C SER A 61 8.97 4.44 0.59
N ILE A 62 7.71 4.16 0.90
CA ILE A 62 6.90 4.94 1.84
C ILE A 62 7.28 4.60 3.27
N TYR A 63 7.61 3.33 3.53
CA TYR A 63 7.82 2.79 4.87
C TYR A 63 9.15 2.03 4.99
N GLY A 64 9.68 2.02 6.21
CA GLY A 64 10.88 1.27 6.56
C GLY A 64 12.20 1.97 6.20
N GLU A 65 13.28 1.50 6.84
CA GLU A 65 14.63 1.99 6.55
C GLU A 65 14.97 1.75 5.08
N LYS A 66 15.55 2.75 4.43
CA LYS A 66 15.86 2.74 3.00
C LYS A 66 14.67 2.36 2.09
N GLY A 67 13.44 2.60 2.57
CA GLY A 67 12.24 2.31 1.81
C GLY A 67 11.95 0.83 1.59
N ALA A 68 12.37 -0.03 2.50
CA ALA A 68 12.24 -1.48 2.39
C ALA A 68 10.77 -1.96 2.23
N GLY A 69 9.81 -1.13 2.60
CA GLY A 69 8.39 -1.44 2.57
C GLY A 69 7.82 -1.78 3.94
N PHE A 70 6.50 -1.78 4.03
CA PHE A 70 5.78 -2.02 5.27
C PHE A 70 5.97 -3.46 5.77
N ALA A 71 5.75 -4.44 4.90
CA ALA A 71 5.88 -5.85 5.27
C ALA A 71 7.34 -6.22 5.58
N ARG A 72 8.28 -5.85 4.69
CA ARG A 72 9.70 -6.21 4.86
C ARG A 72 10.32 -5.60 6.12
N SER A 73 9.92 -4.39 6.51
CA SER A 73 10.45 -3.72 7.71
C SER A 73 10.12 -4.45 9.01
N GLN A 74 9.10 -5.32 9.00
CA GLN A 74 8.69 -6.12 10.16
C GLN A 74 9.31 -7.52 10.20
N MET A 75 10.25 -7.82 9.27
CA MET A 75 10.92 -9.11 9.14
C MET A 75 12.44 -8.98 9.31
N PRO A 76 12.96 -8.63 10.50
CA PRO A 76 14.39 -8.38 10.71
C PRO A 76 15.24 -9.61 10.40
N GLY A 77 14.73 -10.82 10.61
CA GLY A 77 15.39 -12.09 10.33
C GLY A 77 15.42 -12.50 8.84
N GLY A 78 14.85 -11.68 7.93
CA GLY A 78 14.68 -12.03 6.52
C GLY A 78 13.34 -12.70 6.23
N LEU A 79 13.14 -13.12 4.97
CA LEU A 79 11.86 -13.69 4.50
C LEU A 79 11.74 -15.19 4.72
N GLY A 80 12.87 -15.89 4.88
CA GLY A 80 12.88 -17.35 4.95
C GLY A 80 12.39 -18.00 3.65
N ASP A 81 11.96 -19.25 3.75
CA ASP A 81 11.50 -20.07 2.61
C ASP A 81 9.97 -20.06 2.42
N ARG A 82 9.23 -19.36 3.29
CA ARG A 82 7.76 -19.35 3.31
C ARG A 82 7.14 -17.98 3.12
N THR A 83 7.92 -16.98 2.74
CA THR A 83 7.41 -15.65 2.47
C THR A 83 7.92 -15.14 1.12
N ILE A 84 6.99 -14.58 0.34
CA ILE A 84 7.26 -13.81 -0.86
C ILE A 84 6.62 -12.44 -0.68
N ILE A 85 7.38 -11.38 -0.97
CA ILE A 85 6.84 -10.01 -1.03
C ILE A 85 6.90 -9.54 -2.48
N ALA A 86 5.75 -9.18 -3.03
CA ALA A 86 5.64 -8.49 -4.30
C ALA A 86 5.55 -6.98 -4.08
N ALA A 87 6.13 -6.19 -4.96
CA ALA A 87 6.01 -4.74 -4.90
C ALA A 87 5.99 -4.10 -6.29
N SER A 88 5.35 -2.94 -6.37
CA SER A 88 5.31 -2.13 -7.60
C SER A 88 6.43 -1.10 -7.59
N LEU A 89 7.18 -1.03 -8.68
CA LEU A 89 8.14 0.05 -8.93
C LEU A 89 7.46 1.31 -9.50
N GLY A 90 6.19 1.23 -9.90
CA GLY A 90 5.43 2.33 -10.50
C GLY A 90 4.71 3.24 -9.50
N LYS A 91 4.89 3.04 -8.20
CA LYS A 91 4.28 3.85 -7.13
C LYS A 91 5.35 4.67 -6.40
N GLY A 92 5.47 4.53 -5.09
CA GLY A 92 6.42 5.27 -4.27
C GLY A 92 7.88 5.16 -4.71
N PHE A 93 8.26 4.08 -5.37
CA PHE A 93 9.61 3.90 -5.91
C PHE A 93 9.90 4.79 -7.14
N GLY A 94 8.88 5.26 -7.87
CA GLY A 94 9.03 6.25 -8.93
C GLY A 94 9.65 5.75 -10.23
N ALA A 95 9.47 4.45 -10.56
CA ALA A 95 9.92 3.87 -11.81
C ALA A 95 8.76 3.15 -12.52
N SER A 96 9.00 2.04 -13.20
CA SER A 96 7.97 1.17 -13.80
C SER A 96 8.40 -0.29 -13.66
N GLY A 97 7.41 -1.17 -13.55
CA GLY A 97 7.61 -2.61 -13.39
C GLY A 97 7.26 -3.10 -11.99
N GLY A 98 7.65 -4.32 -11.70
CA GLY A 98 7.47 -4.97 -10.41
C GLY A 98 8.74 -5.65 -9.94
N VAL A 99 8.78 -5.98 -8.67
CA VAL A 99 9.85 -6.74 -8.05
C VAL A 99 9.27 -7.78 -7.11
N LEU A 100 9.91 -8.94 -7.06
CA LEU A 100 9.67 -9.96 -6.05
C LEU A 100 10.87 -10.02 -5.10
N MET A 101 10.59 -9.98 -3.81
CA MET A 101 11.56 -10.26 -2.77
C MET A 101 11.40 -11.71 -2.35
N LEU A 102 12.42 -12.49 -2.57
CA LEU A 102 12.49 -13.92 -2.25
C LEU A 102 13.48 -14.15 -1.12
N GLY A 103 13.20 -15.09 -0.23
CA GLY A 103 14.03 -15.32 0.95
C GLY A 103 15.20 -16.25 0.72
N THR A 104 15.14 -17.10 -0.33
CA THR A 104 16.14 -18.16 -0.57
C THR A 104 16.48 -18.33 -2.05
N ALA A 105 17.70 -18.74 -2.35
CA ALA A 105 18.12 -19.07 -3.71
C ALA A 105 17.29 -20.19 -4.38
N PRO A 106 16.88 -21.27 -3.67
CA PRO A 106 15.96 -22.24 -4.25
C PRO A 106 14.61 -21.67 -4.68
N GLN A 107 14.03 -20.73 -3.93
CA GLN A 107 12.79 -20.03 -4.37
C GLN A 107 13.03 -19.25 -5.66
N GLU A 108 14.17 -18.54 -5.76
CA GLU A 108 14.52 -17.79 -6.98
C GLU A 108 14.64 -18.73 -8.18
N GLU A 109 15.31 -19.87 -8.03
CA GLU A 109 15.48 -20.87 -9.08
C GLU A 109 14.14 -21.44 -9.55
N ILE A 110 13.26 -21.82 -8.61
CA ILE A 110 11.91 -22.33 -8.91
C ILE A 110 11.12 -21.24 -9.66
N PHE A 111 11.17 -20.00 -9.18
CA PHE A 111 10.45 -18.90 -9.79
C PHE A 111 10.92 -18.63 -11.23
N ARG A 112 12.23 -18.57 -11.46
CA ARG A 112 12.83 -18.38 -12.79
C ARG A 112 12.42 -19.47 -13.79
N ARG A 113 12.31 -20.72 -13.32
CA ARG A 113 12.02 -21.87 -14.18
C ARG A 113 10.53 -22.06 -14.45
N PHE A 114 9.66 -21.80 -13.47
CA PHE A 114 8.28 -22.24 -13.49
C PHE A 114 7.23 -21.12 -13.42
N ALA A 115 7.63 -19.88 -13.14
CA ALA A 115 6.68 -18.77 -13.13
C ALA A 115 6.28 -18.37 -14.55
N ILE A 116 5.09 -18.75 -14.94
CA ILE A 116 4.53 -18.47 -16.28
C ILE A 116 4.55 -16.95 -16.54
N ALA A 117 4.16 -16.14 -15.57
CA ALA A 117 4.17 -14.69 -15.70
C ALA A 117 5.59 -14.14 -15.98
N HIS A 118 6.65 -14.75 -15.42
CA HIS A 118 8.04 -14.38 -15.71
C HIS A 118 8.47 -14.84 -17.10
N ALA A 119 8.17 -16.08 -17.46
CA ALA A 119 8.59 -16.68 -18.73
C ALA A 119 7.95 -16.01 -19.97
N PHE A 120 6.72 -15.52 -19.84
CA PHE A 120 5.94 -14.91 -20.91
C PHE A 120 5.77 -13.39 -20.80
N SER A 121 6.54 -12.74 -19.90
CA SER A 121 6.58 -11.28 -19.80
C SER A 121 7.64 -10.70 -20.73
N ALA A 122 7.34 -9.52 -21.29
CA ALA A 122 8.34 -8.73 -21.99
C ALA A 122 9.33 -8.09 -20.99
N SER A 123 10.56 -7.86 -21.43
CA SER A 123 11.57 -7.15 -20.66
C SER A 123 11.11 -5.72 -20.35
N ILE A 124 11.48 -5.23 -19.16
CA ILE A 124 11.33 -3.83 -18.78
C ILE A 124 12.06 -2.95 -19.81
N ASN A 125 11.46 -1.83 -20.20
CA ASN A 125 12.09 -0.90 -21.13
C ASN A 125 13.31 -0.19 -20.50
N VAL A 126 14.25 0.25 -21.33
CA VAL A 126 15.52 0.85 -20.87
C VAL A 126 15.31 2.12 -20.04
N ALA A 127 14.31 2.94 -20.39
CA ALA A 127 14.01 4.16 -19.64
C ALA A 127 13.55 3.84 -18.22
N ALA A 128 12.71 2.81 -18.05
CA ALA A 128 12.27 2.34 -16.73
C ALA A 128 13.44 1.78 -15.90
N ILE A 129 14.38 1.06 -16.54
CA ILE A 129 15.60 0.60 -15.86
C ILE A 129 16.42 1.80 -15.37
N GLY A 130 16.63 2.81 -16.22
CA GLY A 130 17.32 4.06 -15.85
C GLY A 130 16.67 4.77 -14.68
N ALA A 131 15.34 4.89 -14.68
CA ALA A 131 14.56 5.45 -13.58
C ALA A 131 14.72 4.63 -12.29
N ALA A 132 14.64 3.30 -12.37
CA ALA A 132 14.83 2.42 -11.23
C ALA A 132 16.23 2.52 -10.62
N MET A 133 17.28 2.62 -11.45
CA MET A 133 18.66 2.85 -10.99
C MET A 133 18.82 4.21 -10.29
N ALA A 134 18.18 5.26 -10.81
CA ALA A 134 18.21 6.58 -10.18
C ALA A 134 17.50 6.56 -8.83
N SER A 135 16.32 5.98 -8.75
CA SER A 135 15.56 5.79 -7.52
C SER A 135 16.36 4.97 -6.49
N GLN A 136 16.97 3.85 -6.90
CA GLN A 136 17.81 3.05 -6.01
C GLN A 136 18.97 3.85 -5.41
N ARG A 137 19.61 4.74 -6.20
CA ARG A 137 20.65 5.62 -5.67
C ARG A 137 20.11 6.56 -4.60
N LEU A 138 18.93 7.16 -4.82
CA LEU A 138 18.25 8.01 -3.85
C LEU A 138 17.94 7.25 -2.56
N HIS A 139 17.45 6.01 -2.65
CA HIS A 139 17.15 5.16 -1.50
C HIS A 139 18.38 4.81 -0.64
N ARG A 140 19.59 5.01 -1.15
CA ARG A 140 20.85 4.82 -0.42
C ARG A 140 21.36 6.08 0.26
N THR A 141 20.69 7.21 0.10
CA THR A 141 21.05 8.49 0.69
C THR A 141 20.08 8.84 1.82
N ASP A 142 20.41 9.87 2.59
CA ASP A 142 19.53 10.41 3.66
C ASP A 142 18.29 11.12 3.11
N GLU A 143 18.28 11.44 1.81
CA GLU A 143 17.16 12.15 1.17
C GLU A 143 15.85 11.37 1.29
N LEU A 144 15.88 10.03 1.15
CA LEU A 144 14.67 9.24 1.32
C LEU A 144 14.09 9.37 2.74
N GLY A 145 14.94 9.30 3.77
CA GLY A 145 14.52 9.48 5.16
C GLY A 145 13.89 10.87 5.39
N GLN A 146 14.48 11.92 4.80
CA GLN A 146 13.92 13.27 4.85
C GLN A 146 12.56 13.35 4.13
N ARG A 147 12.39 12.68 2.99
CA ARG A 147 11.09 12.59 2.29
C ARG A 147 10.04 11.85 3.13
N GLN A 148 10.42 10.74 3.77
CA GLN A 148 9.51 10.03 4.68
C GLN A 148 9.08 10.90 5.87
N GLN A 149 9.99 11.70 6.45
CA GLN A 149 9.65 12.64 7.52
C GLN A 149 8.70 13.75 7.05
N ARG A 150 8.96 14.35 5.86
CA ARG A 150 8.02 15.33 5.27
C ARG A 150 6.66 14.72 5.00
N LEU A 151 6.62 13.50 4.47
CA LEU A 151 5.36 12.79 4.25
C LEU A 151 4.60 12.59 5.55
N ALA A 152 5.27 12.16 6.63
CA ALA A 152 4.65 12.00 7.95
C ALA A 152 4.09 13.32 8.49
N ALA A 153 4.81 14.43 8.33
CA ALA A 153 4.33 15.76 8.72
C ALA A 153 3.09 16.19 7.92
N ASN A 154 3.09 15.95 6.61
CA ASN A 154 1.96 16.27 5.73
C ASN A 154 0.72 15.42 6.05
N ILE A 155 0.92 14.15 6.39
CA ILE A 155 -0.16 13.25 6.86
C ILE A 155 -0.76 13.78 8.16
N ALA A 156 0.08 14.14 9.15
CA ALA A 156 -0.38 14.64 10.42
C ALA A 156 -1.16 15.95 10.28
N LEU A 157 -0.67 16.88 9.45
CA LEU A 157 -1.39 18.12 9.14
C LEU A 157 -2.74 17.86 8.45
N PHE A 158 -2.78 16.92 7.50
CA PHE A 158 -4.05 16.57 6.85
C PHE A 158 -5.04 15.97 7.85
N ASP A 159 -4.60 15.08 8.73
CA ASP A 159 -5.43 14.45 9.77
C ASP A 159 -5.99 15.45 10.78
N GLU A 160 -5.24 16.52 11.10
CA GLU A 160 -5.70 17.60 11.94
C GLU A 160 -6.82 18.42 11.27
N LEU A 161 -6.71 18.65 9.96
CA LEU A 161 -7.65 19.46 9.20
C LEU A 161 -8.88 18.69 8.71
N VAL A 162 -8.71 17.41 8.35
CA VAL A 162 -9.76 16.55 7.78
C VAL A 162 -9.73 15.19 8.48
N PRO A 163 -10.40 15.06 9.64
CA PRO A 163 -10.45 13.79 10.35
C PRO A 163 -11.12 12.68 9.53
N THR A 164 -10.50 11.52 9.47
CA THR A 164 -11.01 10.33 8.78
C THR A 164 -10.88 9.08 9.66
N ALA A 165 -11.45 7.97 9.25
CA ALA A 165 -11.29 6.69 9.96
C ALA A 165 -9.82 6.20 9.96
N GLN A 166 -8.97 6.71 9.06
CA GLN A 166 -7.55 6.38 8.98
C GLN A 166 -6.65 7.40 9.71
N SER A 167 -7.21 8.46 10.33
CA SER A 167 -6.42 9.45 11.06
C SER A 167 -5.58 8.78 12.16
N GLY A 168 -4.32 9.22 12.27
CA GLY A 168 -3.32 8.62 13.14
C GLY A 168 -2.54 7.45 12.53
N SER A 169 -2.95 6.93 11.37
CA SER A 169 -2.14 5.96 10.63
C SER A 169 -0.92 6.64 10.00
N THR A 170 0.22 5.96 10.00
CA THR A 170 1.45 6.43 9.36
C THR A 170 1.43 6.31 7.83
N LEU A 171 0.41 5.65 7.27
CA LEU A 171 0.27 5.42 5.83
C LEU A 171 -0.44 6.61 5.16
N PRO A 172 -0.04 7.01 3.94
CA PRO A 172 -0.55 8.22 3.28
C PRO A 172 -1.87 8.01 2.53
N ILE A 173 -2.77 7.19 3.06
CA ILE A 173 -4.05 6.90 2.41
C ILE A 173 -5.17 7.31 3.34
N ARG A 174 -6.01 8.23 2.89
CA ARG A 174 -7.18 8.73 3.62
C ARG A 174 -8.43 8.60 2.76
N THR A 175 -9.52 8.16 3.37
CA THR A 175 -10.84 8.10 2.73
C THR A 175 -11.80 9.03 3.46
N VAL A 176 -12.18 10.09 2.79
CA VAL A 176 -13.25 10.99 3.26
C VAL A 176 -14.58 10.39 2.83
N LEU A 177 -15.29 9.78 3.77
CA LEU A 177 -16.55 9.08 3.50
C LEU A 177 -17.68 10.06 3.20
N ILE A 178 -18.41 9.81 2.11
CA ILE A 178 -19.58 10.60 1.69
C ILE A 178 -20.84 9.72 1.68
N GLY A 179 -20.71 8.48 1.21
CA GLY A 179 -21.77 7.47 1.20
C GLY A 179 -22.38 7.27 -0.19
N GLU A 180 -22.88 8.30 -0.82
CA GLU A 180 -23.60 8.25 -2.10
C GLU A 180 -22.63 8.51 -3.27
N GLU A 181 -22.76 7.74 -4.36
CA GLU A 181 -21.79 7.72 -5.46
C GLU A 181 -21.76 9.05 -6.24
N LEU A 182 -22.94 9.58 -6.62
CA LEU A 182 -23.01 10.84 -7.35
C LEU A 182 -22.53 12.01 -6.50
N ALA A 183 -22.79 11.98 -5.19
CA ALA A 183 -22.29 12.99 -4.26
C ALA A 183 -20.76 12.97 -4.19
N ALA A 184 -20.14 11.76 -4.13
CA ALA A 184 -18.69 11.60 -4.14
C ALA A 184 -18.06 12.10 -5.46
N ILE A 185 -18.66 11.79 -6.60
CA ILE A 185 -18.21 12.28 -7.93
C ILE A 185 -18.31 13.80 -7.99
N ASN A 186 -19.42 14.39 -7.54
CA ASN A 186 -19.61 15.83 -7.54
C ASN A 186 -18.64 16.54 -6.59
N ALA A 187 -18.38 15.97 -5.40
CA ALA A 187 -17.39 16.50 -4.48
C ALA A 187 -15.98 16.46 -5.10
N ALA A 188 -15.57 15.36 -5.72
CA ALA A 188 -14.28 15.27 -6.41
C ALA A 188 -14.14 16.32 -7.52
N ARG A 189 -15.20 16.55 -8.29
CA ARG A 189 -15.24 17.60 -9.34
C ARG A 189 -15.07 19.00 -8.74
N ARG A 190 -15.72 19.30 -7.61
CA ARG A 190 -15.58 20.59 -6.93
C ARG A 190 -14.17 20.81 -6.41
N VAL A 191 -13.58 19.78 -5.81
CA VAL A 191 -12.19 19.82 -5.34
C VAL A 191 -11.23 20.04 -6.52
N LEU A 192 -11.50 19.41 -7.68
CA LEU A 192 -10.70 19.63 -8.89
C LEU A 192 -10.81 21.07 -9.40
N VAL A 193 -12.01 21.64 -9.44
CA VAL A 193 -12.24 23.05 -9.82
C VAL A 193 -11.54 24.01 -8.86
N ALA A 194 -11.42 23.64 -7.58
CA ALA A 194 -10.67 24.40 -6.58
C ALA A 194 -9.13 24.25 -6.71
N GLY A 195 -8.64 23.48 -7.70
CA GLY A 195 -7.22 23.34 -8.01
C GLY A 195 -6.54 22.12 -7.42
N SER A 196 -7.27 21.19 -6.78
CA SER A 196 -6.71 19.98 -6.20
C SER A 196 -7.32 18.74 -6.83
N TYR A 197 -6.50 17.71 -7.11
CA TYR A 197 -6.98 16.42 -7.63
C TYR A 197 -7.11 15.40 -6.51
N VAL A 198 -8.29 14.80 -6.39
CA VAL A 198 -8.58 13.62 -5.53
C VAL A 198 -9.40 12.61 -6.31
N SER A 199 -9.28 11.34 -5.96
CA SER A 199 -10.04 10.27 -6.63
C SER A 199 -11.39 10.09 -5.94
N ALA A 200 -12.49 10.16 -6.68
CA ALA A 200 -13.75 9.61 -6.21
C ALA A 200 -13.64 8.08 -6.17
N ILE A 201 -14.07 7.48 -5.07
CA ILE A 201 -14.13 6.02 -4.89
C ILE A 201 -15.57 5.61 -4.59
N PHE A 202 -16.01 4.52 -5.23
CA PHE A 202 -17.35 3.96 -5.09
C PHE A 202 -17.35 2.47 -5.42
N PHE A 203 -18.49 1.81 -5.34
CA PHE A 203 -18.60 0.39 -5.68
C PHE A 203 -18.10 0.11 -7.13
N PRO A 204 -17.34 -0.98 -7.37
CA PRO A 204 -16.98 -2.06 -6.45
C PRO A 204 -15.69 -1.84 -5.64
N THR A 205 -15.02 -0.70 -5.79
CA THR A 205 -13.75 -0.41 -5.09
C THR A 205 -13.93 -0.36 -3.57
N VAL A 206 -15.07 0.17 -3.14
CA VAL A 206 -15.55 0.13 -1.75
C VAL A 206 -16.95 -0.47 -1.71
N ALA A 207 -17.43 -0.87 -0.55
CA ALA A 207 -18.78 -1.41 -0.41
C ALA A 207 -19.84 -0.37 -0.84
N SER A 208 -21.00 -0.85 -1.33
CA SER A 208 -22.13 0.02 -1.66
C SER A 208 -22.53 0.89 -0.47
N GLY A 209 -22.83 2.15 -0.71
CA GLY A 209 -23.15 3.14 0.33
C GLY A 209 -21.90 3.68 1.08
N ARG A 210 -20.70 3.37 0.64
CA ARG A 210 -19.44 3.85 1.24
C ARG A 210 -18.57 4.62 0.26
N ALA A 211 -19.18 5.26 -0.73
CA ALA A 211 -18.47 6.13 -1.66
C ALA A 211 -17.84 7.32 -0.95
N GLY A 212 -16.76 7.87 -1.50
CA GLY A 212 -16.05 8.99 -0.91
C GLY A 212 -14.90 9.50 -1.76
N LEU A 213 -14.03 10.29 -1.14
CA LEU A 213 -12.81 10.79 -1.76
C LEU A 213 -11.60 10.05 -1.20
N ARG A 214 -10.77 9.52 -2.08
CA ARG A 214 -9.47 8.97 -1.71
C ARG A 214 -8.41 10.04 -1.87
N VAL A 215 -7.78 10.40 -0.76
CA VAL A 215 -6.71 11.40 -0.68
C VAL A 215 -5.40 10.71 -0.35
N CYS A 216 -4.34 11.07 -1.07
CA CYS A 216 -2.99 10.55 -0.84
C CYS A 216 -2.02 11.74 -0.74
N PRO A 217 -1.74 12.26 0.47
CA PRO A 217 -0.68 13.23 0.67
C PRO A 217 0.67 12.68 0.20
N THR A 218 1.53 13.55 -0.32
CA THR A 218 2.90 13.21 -0.73
C THR A 218 3.92 14.04 0.04
N ALA A 219 5.18 13.63 -0.01
CA ALA A 219 6.29 14.36 0.61
C ALA A 219 6.57 15.72 -0.06
N ASP A 220 6.11 15.90 -1.31
CA ASP A 220 6.37 17.11 -2.09
C ASP A 220 5.25 18.15 -1.98
N HIS A 221 4.12 17.81 -1.35
CA HIS A 221 3.10 18.82 -1.04
C HIS A 221 3.61 19.81 -0.01
N THR A 222 3.32 21.08 -0.24
CA THR A 222 3.54 22.15 0.72
C THR A 222 2.42 22.21 1.77
N VAL A 223 2.68 22.87 2.89
CA VAL A 223 1.68 23.14 3.94
C VAL A 223 0.46 23.87 3.37
N ASP A 224 0.68 24.84 2.47
CA ASP A 224 -0.40 25.64 1.88
C ASP A 224 -1.26 24.80 0.93
N GLU A 225 -0.66 23.86 0.17
CA GLU A 225 -1.43 22.93 -0.68
C GLU A 225 -2.29 21.98 0.17
N ILE A 226 -1.77 21.46 1.29
CA ILE A 226 -2.56 20.61 2.20
C ILE A 226 -3.72 21.40 2.81
N ARG A 227 -3.50 22.65 3.22
CA ARG A 227 -4.56 23.53 3.75
C ARG A 227 -5.60 23.89 2.68
N ALA A 228 -5.15 24.21 1.46
CA ALA A 228 -6.05 24.49 0.35
C ALA A 228 -6.91 23.28 -0.01
N LEU A 229 -6.33 22.07 -0.02
CA LEU A 229 -7.06 20.82 -0.24
C LEU A 229 -8.11 20.59 0.86
N ALA A 230 -7.74 20.76 2.14
CA ALA A 230 -8.67 20.59 3.25
C ALA A 230 -9.86 21.54 3.14
N LEU A 231 -9.63 22.82 2.86
CA LEU A 231 -10.68 23.82 2.64
C LEU A 231 -11.55 23.48 1.43
N ALA A 232 -10.96 22.96 0.35
CA ALA A 232 -11.71 22.54 -0.83
C ALA A 232 -12.62 21.34 -0.54
N ILE A 233 -12.16 20.38 0.25
CA ILE A 233 -12.95 19.22 0.71
C ILE A 233 -14.11 19.70 1.58
N ASP A 234 -13.85 20.53 2.58
CA ASP A 234 -14.86 21.08 3.49
C ASP A 234 -16.01 21.75 2.70
N LYS A 235 -15.66 22.69 1.82
CA LYS A 235 -16.64 23.34 0.93
C LYS A 235 -17.36 22.40 -0.03
N ALA A 236 -16.72 21.31 -0.43
CA ALA A 236 -17.35 20.33 -1.31
C ALA A 236 -18.38 19.45 -0.58
N LEU A 237 -18.30 19.37 0.74
CA LEU A 237 -19.18 18.57 1.61
C LEU A 237 -20.35 19.37 2.20
N GLU A 238 -20.30 20.72 2.22
CA GLU A 238 -21.35 21.58 2.75
C GLU A 238 -22.62 21.64 1.89
N LEU A 239 -22.69 20.98 0.76
CA LEU A 239 -23.75 21.00 -0.25
C LEU A 239 -24.25 19.58 -0.59
#